data_cffc62b32428a4bcf80e8d3b993f03f7
#
_entry.id   cffc62b32428a4bcf80e8d3b993f03f7
#
_cell.length_a   1.000
_cell.length_b   1.000
_cell.length_c   1.000
_cell.angle_alpha   90.00
_cell.angle_beta   90.00
_cell.angle_gamma   90.00
#
_symmetry.space_group_name_H-M   'P 1'
#
loop_
_entity.id
_entity.type
_entity.pdbx_description
1 polymer ?
#
loop_
_entity_poly.entity_id
_entity_poly.type
_entity_poly.pdbx_seq_one_letter_code
_entity_poly.pdbx_strand_id
1 'polypeptide(L)'
;MLYIVPTPVGNLQDMTFRAIEVLKHVDLILAEDTRTSGILLQHFDIRTPLKSHHKFNEHATSADLVERLKAGANIALISDAGTPAISDPGFFLVRAAAEADVEIQCLPGATAFVPALVDSGLPNNHFYFEGFLPQKKGRQTRLQYLAQLDQTFIIYESPFRLVKTLQQLALVCGEERKATVTREISKIHEETVRGSLSELIAHFTAKAPKGEIVICVAGNE
;
A
#
# COMPACT_ATOMS: atom_id res chain seq x y z
N MET A 1 5.59 -21.48 -9.71
CA MET A 1 6.14 -20.14 -9.44
C MET A 1 5.08 -19.24 -8.83
N LEU A 2 5.42 -18.40 -7.84
CA LEU A 2 4.52 -17.39 -7.25
C LEU A 2 4.84 -16.00 -7.80
N TYR A 3 3.85 -15.37 -8.45
CA TYR A 3 3.95 -14.00 -8.93
C TYR A 3 3.25 -13.04 -7.97
N ILE A 4 3.93 -11.96 -7.56
CA ILE A 4 3.33 -10.84 -6.84
C ILE A 4 3.11 -9.73 -7.86
N VAL A 5 1.86 -9.42 -8.15
CA VAL A 5 1.50 -8.56 -9.28
C VAL A 5 0.82 -7.29 -8.78
N PRO A 6 1.51 -6.13 -8.86
CA PRO A 6 0.90 -4.84 -8.53
C PRO A 6 -0.28 -4.51 -9.43
N THR A 7 -1.32 -3.93 -8.84
CA THR A 7 -2.51 -3.42 -9.52
C THR A 7 -2.60 -1.89 -9.42
N PRO A 8 -3.33 -1.23 -10.32
CA PRO A 8 -3.46 0.23 -10.30
C PRO A 8 -3.98 0.79 -8.98
N VAL A 9 -3.44 1.92 -8.54
CA VAL A 9 -3.89 2.61 -7.31
C VAL A 9 -5.04 3.60 -7.53
N GLY A 10 -5.52 3.71 -8.78
CA GLY A 10 -6.63 4.60 -9.11
C GLY A 10 -6.85 4.84 -10.59
N ASN A 11 -5.83 4.57 -11.42
CA ASN A 11 -5.89 4.74 -12.87
C ASN A 11 -5.51 3.42 -13.57
N LEU A 12 -6.42 2.86 -14.35
CA LEU A 12 -6.21 1.60 -15.06
C LEU A 12 -5.01 1.65 -16.03
N GLN A 13 -4.59 2.84 -16.48
CA GLN A 13 -3.41 3.02 -17.34
C GLN A 13 -2.08 2.74 -16.62
N ASP A 14 -2.09 2.69 -15.29
CA ASP A 14 -0.91 2.32 -14.49
C ASP A 14 -0.68 0.80 -14.45
N MET A 15 -1.55 0.00 -15.08
CA MET A 15 -1.34 -1.44 -15.24
C MET A 15 -0.23 -1.71 -16.24
N THR A 16 0.80 -2.47 -15.84
CA THR A 16 1.90 -2.78 -16.75
C THR A 16 1.51 -3.86 -17.76
N PHE A 17 2.04 -3.78 -18.98
CA PHE A 17 1.86 -4.83 -20.00
C PHE A 17 2.28 -6.20 -19.49
N ARG A 18 3.41 -6.28 -18.76
CA ARG A 18 3.90 -7.54 -18.19
C ARG A 18 2.95 -8.12 -17.12
N ALA A 19 2.33 -7.26 -16.30
CA ALA A 19 1.34 -7.71 -15.34
C ALA A 19 0.13 -8.35 -16.03
N ILE A 20 -0.38 -7.72 -17.09
CA ILE A 20 -1.49 -8.27 -17.90
C ILE A 20 -1.12 -9.63 -18.48
N GLU A 21 0.07 -9.76 -19.08
CA GLU A 21 0.54 -11.02 -19.67
C GLU A 21 0.69 -12.12 -18.61
N VAL A 22 1.29 -11.82 -17.46
CA VAL A 22 1.40 -12.80 -16.35
C VAL A 22 0.02 -13.25 -15.90
N LEU A 23 -0.92 -12.31 -15.65
CA LEU A 23 -2.26 -12.64 -15.18
C LEU A 23 -3.07 -13.47 -16.19
N LYS A 24 -2.80 -13.34 -17.49
CA LYS A 24 -3.44 -14.16 -18.53
C LYS A 24 -2.92 -15.59 -18.58
N HIS A 25 -1.68 -15.86 -18.12
CA HIS A 25 -1.00 -17.13 -18.31
C HIS A 25 -0.80 -17.95 -17.04
N VAL A 26 -1.09 -17.42 -15.85
CA VAL A 26 -1.04 -18.20 -14.61
C VAL A 26 -2.24 -19.15 -14.48
N ASP A 27 -2.09 -20.18 -13.65
CA ASP A 27 -3.15 -21.19 -13.41
C ASP A 27 -4.23 -20.68 -12.44
N LEU A 28 -3.87 -19.70 -11.59
CA LEU A 28 -4.74 -19.15 -10.56
C LEU A 28 -4.34 -17.72 -10.20
N ILE A 29 -5.31 -16.85 -10.03
CA ILE A 29 -5.15 -15.54 -9.43
C ILE A 29 -5.76 -15.55 -8.03
N LEU A 30 -5.00 -15.05 -7.06
CA LEU A 30 -5.42 -14.81 -5.68
C LEU A 30 -5.66 -13.32 -5.48
N ALA A 31 -6.80 -12.94 -4.91
CA ALA A 31 -7.17 -11.54 -4.68
C ALA A 31 -7.80 -11.34 -3.30
N GLU A 32 -7.63 -10.15 -2.72
CA GLU A 32 -8.25 -9.81 -1.45
C GLU A 32 -9.77 -9.74 -1.58
N ASP A 33 -10.29 -8.91 -2.47
CA ASP A 33 -11.71 -8.86 -2.85
C ASP A 33 -11.89 -9.27 -4.31
N THR A 34 -12.48 -10.46 -4.52
CA THR A 34 -12.73 -10.99 -5.87
C THR A 34 -13.72 -10.16 -6.69
N ARG A 35 -14.55 -9.32 -6.06
CA ARG A 35 -15.49 -8.43 -6.75
C ARG A 35 -14.75 -7.26 -7.39
N THR A 36 -13.92 -6.58 -6.61
CA THR A 36 -13.06 -5.47 -7.08
C THR A 36 -12.08 -5.96 -8.14
N SER A 37 -11.35 -7.02 -7.84
CA SER A 37 -10.38 -7.62 -8.76
C SER A 37 -11.04 -8.17 -10.03
N GLY A 38 -12.26 -8.72 -9.93
CA GLY A 38 -13.03 -9.20 -11.08
C GLY A 38 -13.30 -8.11 -12.12
N ILE A 39 -13.58 -6.88 -11.69
CA ILE A 39 -13.78 -5.74 -12.58
C ILE A 39 -12.48 -5.41 -13.33
N LEU A 40 -11.34 -5.39 -12.61
CA LEU A 40 -10.02 -5.17 -13.21
C LEU A 40 -9.69 -6.23 -14.26
N LEU A 41 -9.87 -7.51 -13.91
CA LEU A 41 -9.57 -8.63 -14.80
C LEU A 41 -10.47 -8.61 -16.04
N GLN A 42 -11.74 -8.30 -15.89
CA GLN A 42 -12.68 -8.14 -17.00
C GLN A 42 -12.26 -7.01 -17.95
N HIS A 43 -11.81 -5.87 -17.41
CA HIS A 43 -11.35 -4.73 -18.22
C HIS A 43 -10.20 -5.09 -19.16
N PHE A 44 -9.28 -5.96 -18.72
CA PHE A 44 -8.11 -6.40 -19.51
C PHE A 44 -8.32 -7.74 -20.23
N ASP A 45 -9.56 -8.26 -20.30
CA ASP A 45 -9.91 -9.56 -20.88
C ASP A 45 -9.05 -10.71 -20.31
N ILE A 46 -8.87 -10.72 -18.99
CA ILE A 46 -8.19 -11.78 -18.24
C ILE A 46 -9.25 -12.76 -17.72
N ARG A 47 -9.18 -14.03 -18.14
CA ARG A 47 -10.16 -15.07 -17.82
C ARG A 47 -9.63 -16.15 -16.88
N THR A 48 -8.44 -15.94 -16.35
CA THR A 48 -7.79 -16.83 -15.39
C THR A 48 -8.65 -17.03 -14.15
N PRO A 49 -8.75 -18.26 -13.62
CA PRO A 49 -9.51 -18.53 -12.39
C PRO A 49 -9.10 -17.61 -11.24
N LEU A 50 -10.09 -17.05 -10.54
CA LEU A 50 -9.91 -16.12 -9.44
C LEU A 50 -10.40 -16.74 -8.13
N LYS A 51 -9.58 -16.66 -7.07
CA LYS A 51 -9.90 -17.14 -5.72
C LYS A 51 -9.58 -16.07 -4.67
N SER A 52 -10.42 -16.00 -3.63
CA SER A 52 -10.20 -15.07 -2.52
C SER A 52 -9.03 -15.52 -1.64
N HIS A 53 -8.14 -14.56 -1.31
CA HIS A 53 -7.02 -14.72 -0.38
C HIS A 53 -6.84 -13.41 0.41
N HIS A 54 -7.35 -13.39 1.63
CA HIS A 54 -7.41 -12.22 2.49
C HIS A 54 -6.92 -12.56 3.90
N LYS A 55 -6.69 -11.56 4.74
CA LYS A 55 -6.12 -11.70 6.09
C LYS A 55 -6.82 -12.72 7.01
N PHE A 56 -8.09 -13.04 6.75
CA PHE A 56 -8.83 -14.00 7.57
C PHE A 56 -8.69 -15.45 7.10
N ASN A 57 -8.26 -15.69 5.85
CA ASN A 57 -8.10 -17.04 5.32
C ASN A 57 -6.65 -17.38 4.89
N GLU A 58 -5.74 -16.39 4.80
CA GLU A 58 -4.38 -16.59 4.30
C GLU A 58 -3.61 -17.66 5.08
N HIS A 59 -3.74 -17.73 6.40
CA HIS A 59 -3.11 -18.78 7.21
C HIS A 59 -3.61 -20.19 6.86
N ALA A 60 -4.91 -20.34 6.66
CA ALA A 60 -5.51 -21.64 6.38
C ALA A 60 -5.22 -22.12 4.95
N THR A 61 -5.07 -21.21 3.99
CA THR A 61 -4.90 -21.53 2.58
C THR A 61 -3.45 -21.60 2.12
N SER A 62 -2.52 -20.97 2.84
CA SER A 62 -1.11 -20.88 2.40
C SER A 62 -0.43 -22.24 2.23
N ALA A 63 -0.69 -23.22 3.12
CA ALA A 63 -0.08 -24.55 3.00
C ALA A 63 -0.51 -25.28 1.71
N ASP A 64 -1.80 -25.29 1.39
CA ASP A 64 -2.33 -25.87 0.15
C ASP A 64 -1.76 -25.18 -1.10
N LEU A 65 -1.68 -23.85 -1.06
CA LEU A 65 -1.13 -23.06 -2.16
C LEU A 65 0.36 -23.35 -2.38
N VAL A 66 1.14 -23.50 -1.31
CA VAL A 66 2.57 -23.88 -1.40
C VAL A 66 2.73 -25.27 -2.02
N GLU A 67 1.93 -26.27 -1.64
CA GLU A 67 1.98 -27.59 -2.26
C GLU A 67 1.62 -27.54 -3.76
N ARG A 68 0.65 -26.75 -4.15
CA ARG A 68 0.34 -26.54 -5.58
C ARG A 68 1.49 -25.87 -6.34
N LEU A 69 2.14 -24.87 -5.73
CA LEU A 69 3.33 -24.21 -6.30
C LEU A 69 4.49 -25.20 -6.48
N LYS A 70 4.77 -26.07 -5.48
CA LYS A 70 5.76 -27.15 -5.57
C LYS A 70 5.42 -28.16 -6.67
N ALA A 71 4.14 -28.43 -6.90
CA ALA A 71 3.68 -29.29 -7.97
C ALA A 71 3.79 -28.63 -9.36
N GLY A 72 4.36 -27.42 -9.46
CA GLY A 72 4.63 -26.73 -10.72
C GLY A 72 3.57 -25.71 -11.14
N ALA A 73 2.55 -25.45 -10.33
CA ALA A 73 1.55 -24.42 -10.64
C ALA A 73 2.17 -23.02 -10.64
N ASN A 74 1.67 -22.17 -11.54
CA ASN A 74 1.93 -20.73 -11.60
C ASN A 74 0.75 -19.99 -10.95
N ILE A 75 1.00 -19.28 -9.85
CA ILE A 75 -0.05 -18.57 -9.11
C ILE A 75 0.33 -17.08 -9.02
N ALA A 76 -0.61 -16.20 -9.30
CA ALA A 76 -0.44 -14.77 -9.09
C ALA A 76 -1.21 -14.31 -7.85
N LEU A 77 -0.59 -13.46 -7.05
CA LEU A 77 -1.24 -12.71 -5.97
C LEU A 77 -1.38 -11.26 -6.39
N ILE A 78 -2.60 -10.72 -6.30
CA ILE A 78 -2.93 -9.30 -6.49
C ILE A 78 -3.60 -8.74 -5.24
N SER A 79 -3.57 -7.42 -5.07
CA SER A 79 -4.34 -6.67 -4.07
C SER A 79 -5.41 -5.81 -4.73
N ASP A 80 -6.26 -5.17 -3.94
CA ASP A 80 -7.29 -4.27 -4.46
C ASP A 80 -6.68 -3.04 -5.12
N ALA A 81 -5.52 -2.57 -4.60
CA ALA A 81 -4.75 -1.45 -5.18
C ALA A 81 -3.28 -1.53 -4.77
N GLY A 82 -2.36 -1.29 -5.71
CA GLY A 82 -0.93 -1.24 -5.45
C GLY A 82 -0.25 -2.60 -5.39
N THR A 83 0.86 -2.69 -4.64
CA THR A 83 1.70 -3.87 -4.52
C THR A 83 1.23 -4.77 -3.38
N PRO A 84 0.84 -6.04 -3.65
CA PRO A 84 0.44 -7.00 -2.62
C PRO A 84 1.50 -7.18 -1.53
N ALA A 85 1.08 -7.52 -0.33
CA ALA A 85 1.91 -7.70 0.87
C ALA A 85 2.54 -6.40 1.45
N ILE A 86 2.33 -5.26 0.83
CA ILE A 86 2.73 -3.95 1.36
C ILE A 86 1.51 -3.27 2.00
N SER A 87 1.34 -3.42 3.29
CA SER A 87 0.15 -3.03 4.07
C SER A 87 -1.14 -3.79 3.71
N ASP A 88 -1.02 -4.82 2.87
CA ASP A 88 -2.07 -5.69 2.35
C ASP A 88 -1.80 -7.15 2.72
N PRO A 89 -2.79 -8.06 2.59
CA PRO A 89 -2.58 -9.50 2.72
C PRO A 89 -1.55 -10.05 1.74
N GLY A 90 -0.91 -11.17 2.11
CA GLY A 90 0.02 -11.89 1.25
C GLY A 90 1.37 -12.19 1.87
N PHE A 91 1.76 -11.48 2.92
CA PHE A 91 3.04 -11.72 3.59
C PHE A 91 3.23 -13.17 4.02
N PHE A 92 2.20 -13.80 4.58
CA PHE A 92 2.29 -15.20 5.04
C PHE A 92 2.47 -16.19 3.87
N LEU A 93 1.81 -15.96 2.74
CA LEU A 93 1.99 -16.78 1.54
C LEU A 93 3.40 -16.61 0.96
N VAL A 94 3.87 -15.38 0.82
CA VAL A 94 5.22 -15.08 0.32
C VAL A 94 6.27 -15.73 1.21
N ARG A 95 6.14 -15.59 2.53
CA ARG A 95 7.03 -16.20 3.51
C ARG A 95 7.02 -17.73 3.41
N ALA A 96 5.84 -18.35 3.41
CA ALA A 96 5.71 -19.80 3.31
C ALA A 96 6.28 -20.35 1.98
N ALA A 97 6.09 -19.63 0.88
CA ALA A 97 6.67 -19.98 -0.41
C ALA A 97 8.20 -19.89 -0.39
N ALA A 98 8.76 -18.83 0.20
CA ALA A 98 10.21 -18.67 0.36
C ALA A 98 10.82 -19.75 1.26
N GLU A 99 10.20 -20.07 2.40
CA GLU A 99 10.62 -21.16 3.31
C GLU A 99 10.55 -22.54 2.65
N ALA A 100 9.77 -22.68 1.59
CA ALA A 100 9.61 -23.91 0.81
C ALA A 100 10.44 -23.96 -0.49
N ASP A 101 11.38 -23.03 -0.68
CA ASP A 101 12.21 -22.88 -1.89
C ASP A 101 11.40 -22.74 -3.19
N VAL A 102 10.18 -22.19 -3.11
CA VAL A 102 9.38 -21.87 -4.29
C VAL A 102 9.91 -20.58 -4.91
N GLU A 103 10.07 -20.59 -6.23
CA GLU A 103 10.45 -19.40 -6.97
C GLU A 103 9.38 -18.32 -6.87
N ILE A 104 9.78 -17.11 -6.44
CA ILE A 104 8.91 -15.94 -6.25
C ILE A 104 9.39 -14.81 -7.14
N GLN A 105 8.47 -14.22 -7.90
CA GLN A 105 8.75 -13.04 -8.70
C GLN A 105 7.78 -11.90 -8.35
N CYS A 106 8.29 -10.85 -7.72
CA CYS A 106 7.53 -9.60 -7.55
C CYS A 106 7.76 -8.72 -8.80
N LEU A 107 6.68 -8.36 -9.48
CA LEU A 107 6.76 -7.47 -10.63
C LEU A 107 6.90 -6.01 -10.17
N PRO A 108 7.74 -5.19 -10.84
CA PRO A 108 7.65 -3.73 -10.69
C PRO A 108 6.28 -3.23 -11.12
N GLY A 109 5.73 -2.28 -10.38
CA GLY A 109 4.42 -1.73 -10.70
C GLY A 109 3.95 -0.68 -9.71
N ALA A 110 2.66 -0.38 -9.74
CA ALA A 110 2.06 0.69 -8.97
C ALA A 110 2.20 0.49 -7.45
N THR A 111 2.54 1.57 -6.76
CA THR A 111 2.46 1.71 -5.30
C THR A 111 2.03 3.13 -4.97
N ALA A 112 1.30 3.35 -3.90
CA ALA A 112 0.85 4.70 -3.55
C ALA A 112 1.94 5.53 -2.85
N PHE A 113 2.78 4.92 -2.02
CA PHE A 113 3.74 5.67 -1.22
C PHE A 113 4.92 6.22 -2.03
N VAL A 114 5.34 5.57 -3.12
CA VAL A 114 6.46 6.01 -3.95
C VAL A 114 6.15 7.34 -4.64
N PRO A 115 5.06 7.49 -5.44
CA PRO A 115 4.72 8.77 -6.03
C PRO A 115 4.43 9.85 -4.98
N ALA A 116 3.77 9.51 -3.85
CA ALA A 116 3.56 10.47 -2.77
C ALA A 116 4.88 11.00 -2.17
N LEU A 117 5.86 10.12 -1.96
CA LEU A 117 7.19 10.52 -1.46
C LEU A 117 7.92 11.42 -2.46
N VAL A 118 7.93 11.05 -3.73
CA VAL A 118 8.59 11.85 -4.79
C VAL A 118 7.91 13.22 -4.91
N ASP A 119 6.57 13.24 -4.93
CA ASP A 119 5.79 14.47 -5.04
C ASP A 119 5.84 15.33 -3.77
N SER A 120 6.22 14.77 -2.62
CA SER A 120 6.35 15.55 -1.37
C SER A 120 7.41 16.64 -1.46
N GLY A 121 8.48 16.41 -2.22
CA GLY A 121 9.65 17.28 -2.27
C GLY A 121 10.51 17.22 -1.00
N LEU A 122 10.22 16.29 -0.08
CA LEU A 122 11.05 16.04 1.11
C LEU A 122 12.27 15.17 0.74
N PRO A 123 13.34 15.16 1.57
CA PRO A 123 14.48 14.26 1.39
C PRO A 123 14.01 12.80 1.25
N ASN A 124 14.42 12.12 0.17
CA ASN A 124 13.90 10.81 -0.19
C ASN A 124 14.99 9.76 -0.47
N ASN A 125 16.25 10.10 -0.30
CA ASN A 125 17.39 9.17 -0.44
C ASN A 125 17.39 8.09 0.66
N HIS A 126 16.87 8.43 1.85
CA HIS A 126 16.59 7.51 2.96
C HIS A 126 15.20 7.85 3.50
N PHE A 127 14.37 6.84 3.70
CA PHE A 127 13.02 7.05 4.23
C PHE A 127 12.56 5.83 5.03
N TYR A 128 11.59 6.05 5.89
CA TYR A 128 10.95 5.01 6.68
C TYR A 128 9.48 4.85 6.27
N PHE A 129 9.07 3.67 5.87
CA PHE A 129 7.68 3.36 5.56
C PHE A 129 7.02 2.68 6.76
N GLU A 130 6.07 3.36 7.37
CA GLU A 130 5.30 2.88 8.52
C GLU A 130 4.05 2.08 8.10
N GLY A 131 3.43 2.43 6.97
CA GLY A 131 2.10 1.96 6.62
C GLY A 131 1.03 2.56 7.53
N PHE A 132 0.04 1.77 7.96
CA PHE A 132 -1.02 2.25 8.85
C PHE A 132 -0.60 2.23 10.32
N LEU A 133 -0.72 3.38 10.98
CA LEU A 133 -0.52 3.46 12.43
C LEU A 133 -1.54 2.59 13.20
N PRO A 134 -1.14 1.98 14.32
CA PRO A 134 -2.07 1.28 15.20
C PRO A 134 -3.24 2.19 15.60
N GLN A 135 -4.47 1.63 15.62
CA GLN A 135 -5.64 2.45 15.95
C GLN A 135 -5.75 2.80 17.44
N LYS A 136 -5.28 1.91 18.33
CA LYS A 136 -5.39 2.05 19.80
C LYS A 136 -4.07 1.72 20.49
N LYS A 137 -3.90 0.47 20.93
CA LYS A 137 -2.70 0.00 21.68
C LYS A 137 -1.44 0.16 20.82
N GLY A 138 -0.41 0.75 21.40
CA GLY A 138 0.88 0.97 20.75
C GLY A 138 0.98 2.23 19.86
N ARG A 139 -0.15 2.92 19.59
CA ARG A 139 -0.15 4.10 18.70
C ARG A 139 0.76 5.23 19.22
N GLN A 140 0.66 5.57 20.51
CA GLN A 140 1.47 6.66 21.08
C GLN A 140 2.96 6.32 21.07
N THR A 141 3.33 5.09 21.41
CA THR A 141 4.73 4.63 21.34
C THR A 141 5.26 4.71 19.91
N ARG A 142 4.42 4.37 18.93
CA ARG A 142 4.81 4.42 17.54
C ARG A 142 5.00 5.85 17.03
N LEU A 143 4.12 6.76 17.40
CA LEU A 143 4.27 8.19 17.10
C LEU A 143 5.55 8.79 17.71
N GLN A 144 5.86 8.45 18.97
CA GLN A 144 7.10 8.89 19.62
C GLN A 144 8.35 8.34 18.92
N TYR A 145 8.31 7.09 18.45
CA TYR A 145 9.40 6.50 17.66
C TYR A 145 9.60 7.26 16.34
N LEU A 146 8.52 7.50 15.59
CA LEU A 146 8.57 8.21 14.31
C LEU A 146 9.10 9.65 14.46
N ALA A 147 8.76 10.32 15.55
CA ALA A 147 9.23 11.69 15.82
C ALA A 147 10.76 11.80 15.99
N GLN A 148 11.43 10.69 16.33
CA GLN A 148 12.89 10.63 16.54
C GLN A 148 13.66 10.30 15.27
N LEU A 149 12.98 9.90 14.19
CA LEU A 149 13.65 9.55 12.93
C LEU A 149 14.25 10.81 12.30
N ASP A 150 15.50 10.70 11.85
CA ASP A 150 16.23 11.73 11.09
C ASP A 150 15.92 11.69 9.58
N GLN A 151 15.14 10.73 9.14
CA GLN A 151 14.74 10.51 7.76
C GLN A 151 13.25 10.76 7.56
N THR A 152 12.86 11.10 6.35
CA THR A 152 11.44 11.22 5.97
C THR A 152 10.71 9.92 6.28
N PHE A 153 9.53 9.99 6.89
CA PHE A 153 8.69 8.83 7.12
C PHE A 153 7.32 8.98 6.47
N ILE A 154 6.73 7.84 6.11
CA ILE A 154 5.53 7.76 5.30
C ILE A 154 4.47 6.95 6.04
N ILE A 155 3.26 7.48 6.10
CA ILE A 155 2.11 6.87 6.77
C ILE A 155 0.94 6.78 5.78
N TYR A 156 0.26 5.63 5.76
CA TYR A 156 -1.08 5.52 5.18
C TYR A 156 -2.13 5.90 6.22
N GLU A 157 -3.12 6.68 5.82
CA GLU A 157 -4.17 7.08 6.75
C GLU A 157 -5.55 7.15 6.09
N SER A 158 -6.57 6.91 6.90
CA SER A 158 -7.96 7.07 6.53
C SER A 158 -8.39 8.55 6.57
N PRO A 159 -9.23 9.02 5.64
CA PRO A 159 -9.74 10.39 5.66
C PRO A 159 -10.46 10.74 6.97
N PHE A 160 -11.10 9.76 7.60
CA PHE A 160 -11.79 9.94 8.89
C PHE A 160 -10.85 10.18 10.07
N ARG A 161 -9.57 9.89 9.92
CA ARG A 161 -8.56 10.02 10.99
C ARG A 161 -7.48 11.05 10.68
N LEU A 162 -7.43 11.58 9.45
CA LEU A 162 -6.35 12.45 9.00
C LEU A 162 -6.07 13.60 9.97
N VAL A 163 -7.07 14.44 10.26
CA VAL A 163 -6.89 15.63 11.12
C VAL A 163 -6.37 15.22 12.51
N LYS A 164 -6.95 14.17 13.10
CA LYS A 164 -6.50 13.65 14.40
C LYS A 164 -5.06 13.14 14.33
N THR A 165 -4.67 12.48 13.25
CA THR A 165 -3.32 11.97 13.07
C THR A 165 -2.32 13.11 12.90
N LEU A 166 -2.65 14.15 12.11
CA LEU A 166 -1.82 15.35 11.97
C LEU A 166 -1.64 16.07 13.31
N GLN A 167 -2.71 16.22 14.11
CA GLN A 167 -2.62 16.81 15.46
C GLN A 167 -1.71 16.00 16.39
N GLN A 168 -1.80 14.66 16.33
CA GLN A 168 -0.92 13.80 17.13
C GLN A 168 0.53 13.87 16.68
N LEU A 169 0.78 13.98 15.38
CA LEU A 169 2.13 14.21 14.82
C LEU A 169 2.67 15.57 15.26
N ALA A 170 1.87 16.64 15.18
CA ALA A 170 2.27 17.96 15.64
C ALA A 170 2.68 18.00 17.13
N LEU A 171 1.98 17.25 17.98
CA LEU A 171 2.31 17.13 19.40
C LEU A 171 3.68 16.46 19.66
N VAL A 172 4.10 15.51 18.82
CA VAL A 172 5.36 14.76 19.04
C VAL A 172 6.52 15.25 18.16
N CYS A 173 6.23 15.74 16.96
CA CYS A 173 7.24 16.22 16.00
C CYS A 173 7.44 17.75 16.05
N GLY A 174 6.51 18.50 16.67
CA GLY A 174 6.45 19.96 16.59
C GLY A 174 5.54 20.45 15.46
N GLU A 175 4.86 21.58 15.69
CA GLU A 175 3.86 22.15 14.76
C GLU A 175 4.48 22.60 13.43
N GLU A 176 5.73 23.04 13.45
CA GLU A 176 6.47 23.57 12.29
C GLU A 176 7.12 22.46 11.43
N ARG A 177 7.05 21.19 11.85
CA ARG A 177 7.60 20.06 11.09
C ARG A 177 6.98 20.02 9.70
N LYS A 178 7.81 20.04 8.67
CA LYS A 178 7.36 19.96 7.27
C LYS A 178 6.75 18.61 6.96
N ALA A 179 5.63 18.64 6.29
CA ALA A 179 4.90 17.45 5.90
C ALA A 179 4.11 17.67 4.61
N THR A 180 3.65 16.58 4.04
CA THR A 180 2.81 16.59 2.84
C THR A 180 1.68 15.59 3.02
N VAL A 181 0.51 15.97 2.60
CA VAL A 181 -0.66 15.07 2.50
C VAL A 181 -1.03 14.93 1.03
N THR A 182 -0.87 13.74 0.48
CA THR A 182 -1.32 13.39 -0.88
C THR A 182 -2.53 12.49 -0.77
N ARG A 183 -3.61 12.83 -1.47
CA ARG A 183 -4.83 12.04 -1.48
C ARG A 183 -5.28 11.71 -2.89
N GLU A 184 -5.95 10.57 -3.05
CA GLU A 184 -6.55 10.14 -4.32
C GLU A 184 -5.53 10.07 -5.47
N ILE A 185 -4.33 9.55 -5.19
CA ILE A 185 -3.22 9.39 -6.15
C ILE A 185 -3.71 8.67 -7.41
N SER A 186 -3.33 9.18 -8.58
CA SER A 186 -3.72 8.71 -9.92
C SER A 186 -5.21 8.84 -10.25
N LYS A 187 -6.05 9.42 -9.36
CA LYS A 187 -7.49 9.60 -9.58
C LYS A 187 -7.81 11.03 -10.00
N ILE A 188 -9.05 11.25 -10.47
CA ILE A 188 -9.54 12.56 -10.95
C ILE A 188 -9.41 13.67 -9.88
N HIS A 189 -9.50 13.29 -8.60
CA HIS A 189 -9.46 14.24 -7.48
C HIS A 189 -8.14 14.18 -6.72
N GLU A 190 -7.06 13.80 -7.40
CA GLU A 190 -5.72 13.85 -6.82
C GLU A 190 -5.38 15.25 -6.32
N GLU A 191 -4.87 15.33 -5.10
CA GLU A 191 -4.48 16.58 -4.47
C GLU A 191 -3.27 16.34 -3.56
N THR A 192 -2.25 17.17 -3.69
CA THR A 192 -1.09 17.19 -2.81
C THR A 192 -0.98 18.53 -2.13
N VAL A 193 -1.08 18.54 -0.79
CA VAL A 193 -0.95 19.73 0.05
C VAL A 193 0.35 19.63 0.84
N ARG A 194 1.20 20.65 0.70
CA ARG A 194 2.52 20.76 1.37
C ARG A 194 2.50 21.89 2.37
N GLY A 195 3.17 21.71 3.51
CA GLY A 195 3.28 22.76 4.52
C GLY A 195 3.85 22.25 5.83
N SER A 196 3.71 23.05 6.90
CA SER A 196 3.92 22.57 8.26
C SER A 196 2.74 21.72 8.73
N LEU A 197 2.93 20.93 9.77
CA LEU A 197 1.84 20.16 10.37
C LEU A 197 0.68 21.07 10.82
N SER A 198 0.98 22.28 11.34
CA SER A 198 -0.04 23.27 11.72
C SER A 198 -0.85 23.77 10.52
N GLU A 199 -0.20 24.07 9.40
CA GLU A 199 -0.86 24.49 8.16
C GLU A 199 -1.76 23.40 7.58
N LEU A 200 -1.28 22.13 7.57
CA LEU A 200 -2.06 20.98 7.12
C LEU A 200 -3.28 20.70 8.02
N ILE A 201 -3.14 20.85 9.34
CA ILE A 201 -4.26 20.75 10.28
C ILE A 201 -5.33 21.79 9.97
N ALA A 202 -4.93 23.06 9.77
CA ALA A 202 -5.83 24.14 9.44
C ALA A 202 -6.57 23.86 8.11
N HIS A 203 -5.84 23.47 7.06
CA HIS A 203 -6.38 23.16 5.75
C HIS A 203 -7.45 22.04 5.81
N PHE A 204 -7.12 20.88 6.39
CA PHE A 204 -8.01 19.73 6.41
C PHE A 204 -9.12 19.81 7.48
N THR A 205 -8.99 20.73 8.45
CA THR A 205 -10.10 21.07 9.35
C THR A 205 -11.15 21.92 8.64
N ALA A 206 -10.71 22.87 7.80
CA ALA A 206 -11.62 23.71 7.00
C ALA A 206 -12.30 22.92 5.87
N LYS A 207 -11.60 21.96 5.26
CA LYS A 207 -12.11 21.12 4.16
C LYS A 207 -11.88 19.65 4.48
N ALA A 208 -12.93 18.97 4.95
CA ALA A 208 -12.85 17.55 5.30
C ALA A 208 -12.37 16.70 4.10
N PRO A 209 -11.31 15.90 4.27
CA PRO A 209 -10.75 15.09 3.19
C PRO A 209 -11.64 13.90 2.84
N LYS A 210 -11.51 13.41 1.60
CA LYS A 210 -12.13 12.16 1.12
C LYS A 210 -11.07 11.35 0.41
N GLY A 211 -11.32 10.04 0.32
CA GLY A 211 -10.48 9.11 -0.42
C GLY A 211 -9.30 8.57 0.36
N GLU A 212 -8.36 7.96 -0.33
CA GLU A 212 -7.15 7.34 0.23
C GLU A 212 -6.05 8.37 0.40
N ILE A 213 -5.28 8.25 1.49
CA ILE A 213 -4.35 9.29 1.90
C ILE A 213 -2.98 8.71 2.22
N VAL A 214 -1.95 9.38 1.72
CA VAL A 214 -0.55 9.19 2.12
C VAL A 214 -0.06 10.46 2.78
N ILE A 215 0.59 10.33 3.93
CA ILE A 215 1.23 11.43 4.66
C ILE A 215 2.74 11.19 4.60
N CYS A 216 3.52 12.16 4.11
CA CYS A 216 4.97 12.17 4.23
C CYS A 216 5.36 13.27 5.22
N VAL A 217 6.23 12.94 6.18
CA VAL A 217 6.70 13.87 7.21
C VAL A 217 8.23 13.92 7.17
N ALA A 218 8.81 15.10 7.18
CA ALA A 218 10.25 15.29 7.21
C ALA A 218 10.87 14.67 8.47
N GLY A 219 12.11 14.23 8.36
CA GLY A 219 12.91 13.75 9.48
C GLY A 219 13.13 14.82 10.55
N ASN A 220 13.68 14.41 11.68
CA ASN A 220 14.11 15.30 12.75
C ASN A 220 15.45 15.92 12.34
N GLU A 221 15.52 17.25 12.24
CA GLU A 221 16.75 18.00 11.98
C GLU A 221 17.59 18.17 13.27
#